data_0b8b7541a8673067cb9760b6106d8a36
#
_entry.id   0b8b7541a8673067cb9760b6106d8a36
#
_cell.length_a   1.000
_cell.length_b   1.000
_cell.length_c   1.000
_cell.angle_alpha   90.00
_cell.angle_beta   90.00
_cell.angle_gamma   90.00
#
_symmetry.space_group_name_H-M   'P 1'
#
loop_
_entity.id
_entity.type
_entity.pdbx_description
1 polymer ?
#
loop_
_entity_poly.entity_id
_entity_poly.type
_entity_poly.pdbx_seq_one_letter_code
_entity_poly.pdbx_strand_id
1 'polypeptide(L)'
;VKCYYLSDNKAGDSALHEGFNWLRLQSVNTGGLIAVPKLADLEHYASLSGLESLKPFIKPPHRAMMDGNLFEIILPSKMIRHGINRPMLVIHPTKDFLSKVLRIRDVSEIYVISQDTVMGDLKN
;
A
#
# COMPACT_ATOMS: atom_id res chain seq x y z
N VAL A 1 12.22 8.00 8.42
CA VAL A 1 11.03 7.67 7.62
C VAL A 1 9.78 8.00 8.41
N LYS A 2 8.88 8.77 7.83
CA LYS A 2 7.60 9.08 8.45
C LYS A 2 6.61 7.95 8.17
N CYS A 3 5.89 7.56 9.21
CA CYS A 3 4.91 6.49 9.15
C CYS A 3 3.54 7.04 9.60
N TYR A 4 2.55 6.96 8.74
CA TYR A 4 1.19 7.42 9.03
C TYR A 4 0.28 6.20 9.19
N TYR A 5 -0.64 6.27 10.13
CA TYR A 5 -1.60 5.20 10.39
C TYR A 5 -3.01 5.72 10.29
N LEU A 6 -3.86 4.98 9.57
CA LEU A 6 -5.29 5.29 9.45
C LEU A 6 -6.09 4.04 9.79
N SER A 7 -7.05 4.19 10.71
CA SER A 7 -7.97 3.12 11.05
C SER A 7 -9.09 3.03 10.01
N ASP A 8 -9.39 1.82 9.56
CA ASP A 8 -10.38 1.54 8.51
C ASP A 8 -11.69 0.99 9.07
N ASN A 9 -11.91 1.04 10.38
CA ASN A 9 -13.03 0.35 10.99
C ASN A 9 -14.40 1.03 10.81
N LYS A 10 -14.44 2.29 10.41
CA LYS A 10 -15.68 3.07 10.38
C LYS A 10 -16.06 3.63 9.02
N ALA A 11 -15.14 3.67 8.09
CA ALA A 11 -15.28 4.51 6.92
C ALA A 11 -15.59 3.75 5.63
N GLY A 12 -15.81 2.45 5.69
CA GLY A 12 -15.99 1.66 4.48
C GLY A 12 -14.80 1.85 3.54
N ASP A 13 -15.06 2.32 2.33
CA ASP A 13 -14.01 2.46 1.33
C ASP A 13 -13.26 3.79 1.40
N SER A 14 -13.67 4.72 2.27
CA SER A 14 -13.08 6.06 2.28
C SER A 14 -11.62 6.05 2.71
N ALA A 15 -11.24 5.15 3.61
CA ALA A 15 -9.84 5.02 4.02
C ALA A 15 -8.96 4.59 2.85
N LEU A 16 -9.44 3.68 2.00
CA LEU A 16 -8.73 3.24 0.81
C LEU A 16 -8.55 4.39 -0.19
N HIS A 17 -9.60 5.16 -0.42
CA HIS A 17 -9.54 6.31 -1.32
C HIS A 17 -8.57 7.37 -0.79
N GLU A 18 -8.61 7.64 0.50
CA GLU A 18 -7.70 8.60 1.12
C GLU A 18 -6.24 8.16 1.01
N GLY A 19 -5.96 6.89 1.32
CA GLY A 19 -4.61 6.34 1.20
C GLY A 19 -4.10 6.35 -0.23
N PHE A 20 -4.96 6.03 -1.18
CA PHE A 20 -4.61 6.03 -2.59
C PHE A 20 -4.29 7.43 -3.10
N ASN A 21 -5.10 8.42 -2.71
CA ASN A 21 -4.82 9.81 -3.06
C ASN A 21 -3.50 10.28 -2.47
N TRP A 22 -3.23 9.93 -1.21
CA TRP A 22 -1.95 10.23 -0.58
C TRP A 22 -0.79 9.64 -1.38
N LEU A 23 -0.90 8.37 -1.77
CA LEU A 23 0.17 7.71 -2.52
C LEU A 23 0.42 8.40 -3.86
N ARG A 24 -0.63 8.71 -4.59
CA ARG A 24 -0.49 9.36 -5.91
C ARG A 24 0.17 10.73 -5.79
N LEU A 25 -0.19 11.50 -4.77
CA LEU A 25 0.41 12.82 -4.54
C LEU A 25 1.89 12.70 -4.16
N GLN A 26 2.23 11.74 -3.30
CA GLN A 26 3.62 11.56 -2.86
C GLN A 26 4.50 10.91 -3.91
N SER A 27 3.91 10.24 -4.89
CA SER A 27 4.64 9.47 -5.90
C SER A 27 5.05 10.30 -7.11
N VAL A 28 4.74 11.58 -7.14
CA VAL A 28 5.11 12.43 -8.27
C VAL A 28 6.61 12.41 -8.47
N ASN A 29 7.05 12.07 -9.67
CA ASN A 29 8.46 11.94 -10.08
C ASN A 29 9.23 10.76 -9.46
N THR A 30 8.62 9.94 -8.62
CA THR A 30 9.33 8.81 -8.01
C THR A 30 8.70 7.46 -8.31
N GLY A 31 7.39 7.43 -8.57
CA GLY A 31 6.64 6.20 -8.52
C GLY A 31 6.30 5.81 -7.08
N GLY A 32 5.64 4.70 -6.89
CA GLY A 32 5.17 4.31 -5.57
C GLY A 32 5.09 2.80 -5.38
N LEU A 33 4.88 2.41 -4.13
CA LEU A 33 4.77 1.02 -3.72
C LEU A 33 3.42 0.79 -3.05
N ILE A 34 2.79 -0.33 -3.37
CA ILE A 34 1.53 -0.74 -2.74
C ILE A 34 1.75 -2.12 -2.14
N ALA A 35 1.66 -2.22 -0.83
CA ALA A 35 1.89 -3.48 -0.12
C ALA A 35 0.56 -4.06 0.36
N VAL A 36 0.26 -5.29 -0.07
CA VAL A 36 -0.94 -6.02 0.33
C VAL A 36 -0.57 -7.44 0.74
N PRO A 37 -1.20 -8.00 1.79
CA PRO A 37 -0.83 -9.34 2.25
C PRO A 37 -1.29 -10.46 1.32
N LYS A 38 -2.30 -10.21 0.48
CA LYS A 38 -2.85 -11.20 -0.44
C LYS A 38 -3.25 -10.56 -1.75
N LEU A 39 -2.98 -11.26 -2.85
CA LEU A 39 -3.41 -10.79 -4.18
C LEU A 39 -4.92 -10.70 -4.29
N ALA A 40 -5.65 -11.61 -3.63
CA ALA A 40 -7.12 -11.58 -3.62
C ALA A 40 -7.66 -10.28 -3.03
N ASP A 41 -6.98 -9.71 -2.05
CA ASP A 41 -7.38 -8.42 -1.48
C ASP A 41 -7.27 -7.32 -2.52
N LEU A 42 -6.22 -7.33 -3.31
CA LEU A 42 -6.03 -6.36 -4.39
C LEU A 42 -7.13 -6.47 -5.44
N GLU A 43 -7.53 -7.69 -5.80
CA GLU A 43 -8.64 -7.92 -6.72
C GLU A 43 -9.93 -7.31 -6.18
N HIS A 44 -10.19 -7.50 -4.89
CA HIS A 44 -11.34 -6.89 -4.24
C HIS A 44 -11.30 -5.37 -4.31
N TYR A 45 -10.16 -4.76 -3.96
CA TYR A 45 -10.02 -3.31 -3.99
C TYR A 45 -10.20 -2.75 -5.40
N ALA A 46 -9.68 -3.44 -6.41
CA ALA A 46 -9.82 -3.02 -7.80
C ALA A 46 -11.27 -3.05 -8.30
N SER A 47 -12.14 -3.82 -7.64
CA SER A 47 -13.56 -3.88 -7.97
C SER A 47 -14.37 -2.72 -7.39
N LEU A 48 -13.79 -1.96 -6.48
CA LEU A 48 -14.48 -0.86 -5.82
C LEU A 48 -14.54 0.38 -6.72
N SER A 49 -15.63 1.13 -6.59
CA SER A 49 -15.82 2.35 -7.36
C SER A 49 -14.73 3.37 -7.06
N GLY A 50 -14.11 3.92 -8.09
CA GLY A 50 -13.04 4.89 -7.96
C GLY A 50 -11.65 4.28 -7.81
N LEU A 51 -11.54 2.95 -7.71
CA LEU A 51 -10.26 2.25 -7.57
C LEU A 51 -9.95 1.32 -8.75
N GLU A 52 -10.62 1.53 -9.88
CA GLU A 52 -10.44 0.71 -11.09
C GLU A 52 -9.01 0.80 -11.65
N SER A 53 -8.28 1.84 -11.32
CA SER A 53 -6.88 2.00 -11.74
C SER A 53 -5.96 0.93 -11.14
N LEU A 54 -6.43 0.18 -10.13
CA LEU A 54 -5.69 -0.96 -9.58
C LEU A 54 -5.73 -2.22 -10.45
N LYS A 55 -6.64 -2.31 -11.41
CA LYS A 55 -6.81 -3.52 -12.23
C LYS A 55 -5.52 -3.97 -12.93
N PRO A 56 -4.70 -3.08 -13.50
CA PRO A 56 -3.47 -3.53 -14.17
C PRO A 56 -2.47 -4.24 -13.26
N PHE A 57 -2.56 -4.02 -11.93
CA PHE A 57 -1.64 -4.61 -10.99
C PHE A 57 -1.96 -6.06 -10.62
N ILE A 58 -3.17 -6.54 -10.96
CA ILE A 58 -3.63 -7.88 -10.59
C ILE A 58 -2.84 -8.95 -11.33
N LYS A 59 -2.42 -8.66 -12.57
CA LYS A 59 -1.67 -9.62 -13.39
C LYS A 59 -0.16 -9.44 -13.21
N PRO A 60 0.61 -10.55 -13.25
CA PRO A 60 2.06 -10.43 -13.24
C PRO A 60 2.55 -9.53 -14.38
N PRO A 61 3.59 -8.74 -14.17
CA PRO A 61 4.51 -8.71 -13.02
C PRO A 61 4.07 -7.87 -11.83
N HIS A 62 2.80 -7.51 -11.73
CA HIS A 62 2.22 -6.73 -10.63
C HIS A 62 2.84 -5.35 -10.50
N ARG A 63 3.07 -4.71 -11.62
CA ARG A 63 3.54 -3.32 -11.69
C ARG A 63 2.97 -2.69 -12.94
N ALA A 64 2.71 -1.39 -12.86
CA ALA A 64 2.12 -0.65 -13.96
C ALA A 64 2.42 0.84 -13.84
N MET A 65 2.29 1.54 -14.94
CA MET A 65 2.38 3.00 -14.95
C MET A 65 1.07 3.60 -14.49
N MET A 66 1.16 4.62 -13.66
CA MET A 66 0.01 5.40 -13.22
C MET A 66 0.49 6.85 -13.05
N ASP A 67 -0.24 7.80 -13.64
CA ASP A 67 0.13 9.22 -13.61
C ASP A 67 1.56 9.48 -14.13
N GLY A 68 2.02 8.67 -15.08
CA GLY A 68 3.36 8.81 -15.66
C GLY A 68 4.48 8.22 -14.83
N ASN A 69 4.18 7.56 -13.71
CA ASN A 69 5.16 6.96 -12.81
C ASN A 69 4.93 5.47 -12.65
N LEU A 70 6.01 4.73 -12.40
CA LEU A 70 5.92 3.28 -12.20
C LEU A 70 5.54 2.95 -10.75
N PHE A 71 4.49 2.17 -10.60
CA PHE A 71 4.05 1.64 -9.30
C PHE A 71 4.24 0.14 -9.28
N GLU A 72 4.59 -0.41 -8.12
CA GLU A 72 4.80 -1.85 -7.94
C GLU A 72 4.02 -2.35 -6.73
N ILE A 73 3.53 -3.59 -6.85
CA ILE A 73 2.85 -4.27 -5.75
C ILE A 73 3.88 -5.10 -4.97
N ILE A 74 3.80 -5.04 -3.65
CA ILE A 74 4.60 -5.86 -2.74
C ILE A 74 3.67 -6.88 -2.10
N LEU A 75 4.04 -8.15 -2.24
CA LEU A 75 3.33 -9.30 -1.66
C LEU A 75 4.29 -10.08 -0.79
N PRO A 76 3.81 -10.94 0.15
CA PRO A 76 4.71 -11.80 0.92
C PRO A 76 5.60 -12.67 0.06
N SER A 77 5.11 -13.09 -1.12
CA SER A 77 5.86 -13.89 -2.08
C SER A 77 6.70 -13.03 -3.02
N LYS A 78 6.57 -11.71 -2.98
CA LYS A 78 7.25 -10.79 -3.88
C LYS A 78 7.71 -9.56 -3.11
N MET A 79 8.65 -9.78 -2.21
CA MET A 79 9.24 -8.72 -1.40
C MET A 79 10.40 -8.07 -2.13
N ILE A 80 10.60 -6.78 -1.85
CA ILE A 80 11.76 -6.03 -2.31
C ILE A 80 12.62 -5.67 -1.10
N ARG A 81 13.90 -5.38 -1.32
CA ARG A 81 14.82 -4.98 -0.26
C ARG A 81 15.01 -3.48 -0.17
N HIS A 82 14.71 -2.77 -1.25
CA HIS A 82 15.05 -1.36 -1.37
C HIS A 82 13.93 -0.60 -2.09
N GLY A 83 13.44 0.46 -1.46
CA GLY A 83 12.33 1.24 -1.97
C GLY A 83 12.70 2.27 -3.02
N ILE A 84 13.98 2.54 -3.20
CA ILE A 84 14.50 3.54 -4.15
C ILE A 84 13.83 4.90 -3.91
N ASN A 85 13.74 5.28 -2.65
CA ASN A 85 13.17 6.55 -2.20
C ASN A 85 11.72 6.77 -2.66
N ARG A 86 10.93 5.69 -2.73
CA ARG A 86 9.51 5.76 -3.11
C ARG A 86 8.61 5.69 -1.89
N PRO A 87 7.44 6.37 -1.90
CA PRO A 87 6.44 6.20 -0.84
C PRO A 87 5.77 4.84 -0.95
N MET A 88 5.28 4.33 0.19
CA MET A 88 4.62 3.03 0.25
C MET A 88 3.28 3.14 0.96
N LEU A 89 2.23 2.62 0.33
CA LEU A 89 0.91 2.43 0.92
C LEU A 89 0.76 0.98 1.31
N VAL A 90 0.50 0.72 2.60
CA VAL A 90 0.29 -0.63 3.13
C VAL A 90 -1.18 -0.78 3.49
N ILE A 91 -1.85 -1.76 2.89
CA ILE A 91 -3.31 -1.92 3.03
C ILE A 91 -3.62 -3.20 3.80
N HIS A 92 -4.31 -3.05 4.92
CA HIS A 92 -4.81 -4.14 5.76
C HIS A 92 -3.76 -5.23 6.03
N PRO A 93 -2.55 -4.87 6.51
CA PRO A 93 -1.50 -5.85 6.72
C PRO A 93 -1.80 -6.73 7.93
N THR A 94 -1.30 -7.97 7.87
CA THR A 94 -1.12 -8.77 9.09
C THR A 94 0.09 -8.22 9.84
N LYS A 95 0.24 -8.59 11.11
CA LYS A 95 1.41 -8.17 11.91
C LYS A 95 2.72 -8.62 11.25
N ASP A 96 2.76 -9.88 10.81
CA ASP A 96 3.96 -10.42 10.17
C ASP A 96 4.32 -9.68 8.90
N PHE A 97 3.33 -9.44 8.06
CA PHE A 97 3.56 -8.74 6.80
C PHE A 97 4.01 -7.29 7.04
N LEU A 98 3.36 -6.59 7.97
CA LEU A 98 3.75 -5.23 8.31
C LEU A 98 5.18 -5.17 8.81
N SER A 99 5.56 -6.11 9.68
CA SER A 99 6.93 -6.21 10.18
C SER A 99 7.94 -6.36 9.04
N LYS A 100 7.60 -7.14 8.02
CA LYS A 100 8.47 -7.35 6.86
C LYS A 100 8.58 -6.10 5.99
N VAL A 101 7.46 -5.44 5.70
CA VAL A 101 7.50 -4.26 4.82
C VAL A 101 8.17 -3.08 5.50
N LEU A 102 8.11 -2.97 6.82
CA LEU A 102 8.79 -1.91 7.55
C LEU A 102 10.32 -2.06 7.53
N ARG A 103 10.84 -3.22 7.12
CA ARG A 103 12.27 -3.46 6.96
C ARG A 103 12.80 -3.09 5.58
N ILE A 104 11.95 -2.73 4.65
CA ILE A 104 12.38 -2.30 3.32
C ILE A 104 13.13 -0.97 3.46
N ARG A 105 14.34 -0.91 2.92
CA ARG A 105 15.19 0.28 3.00
C ARG A 105 14.78 1.31 1.96
N ASP A 106 15.08 2.57 2.25
CA ASP A 106 14.87 3.70 1.32
C ASP A 106 13.43 3.84 0.84
N VAL A 107 12.49 3.68 1.75
CA VAL A 107 11.11 4.08 1.52
C VAL A 107 10.98 5.51 2.05
N SER A 108 10.50 6.43 1.24
CA SER A 108 10.46 7.84 1.64
C SER A 108 9.46 8.10 2.76
N GLU A 109 8.25 7.56 2.62
CA GLU A 109 7.21 7.67 3.63
C GLU A 109 6.33 6.42 3.56
N ILE A 110 5.69 6.08 4.68
CA ILE A 110 4.82 4.91 4.76
C ILE A 110 3.46 5.34 5.29
N TYR A 111 2.40 4.88 4.64
CA TYR A 111 1.03 5.11 5.06
C TYR A 111 0.36 3.75 5.24
N VAL A 112 -0.07 3.45 6.47
CA VAL A 112 -0.67 2.16 6.81
C VAL A 112 -2.16 2.33 7.04
N ILE A 113 -2.97 1.61 6.26
CA ILE A 113 -4.41 1.51 6.50
C ILE A 113 -4.65 0.17 7.18
N SER A 114 -5.10 0.20 8.41
CA SER A 114 -5.19 -1.00 9.21
C SER A 114 -6.48 -1.06 10.02
N GLN A 115 -6.82 -2.25 10.47
CA GLN A 115 -7.91 -2.44 11.42
C GLN A 115 -7.42 -2.05 12.82
N ASP A 116 -8.34 -1.58 13.68
CA ASP A 116 -8.00 -1.10 15.02
C ASP A 116 -7.20 -2.10 15.85
N THR A 117 -7.52 -3.39 15.73
CA THR A 117 -6.83 -4.43 16.49
C THR A 117 -5.34 -4.46 16.19
N VAL A 118 -4.98 -4.34 14.90
CA VAL A 118 -3.57 -4.34 14.49
C VAL A 118 -2.90 -3.04 14.93
N MET A 119 -3.56 -1.91 14.77
CA MET A 119 -3.02 -0.61 15.18
C MET A 119 -2.85 -0.53 16.69
N GLY A 120 -3.80 -1.07 17.46
CA GLY A 120 -3.70 -1.14 18.91
C GLY A 120 -2.46 -1.91 19.35
N ASP A 121 -2.19 -3.06 18.74
CA ASP A 121 -1.00 -3.85 19.02
C ASP A 121 0.29 -3.11 18.67
N LEU A 122 0.27 -2.33 17.57
CA LEU A 122 1.45 -1.59 17.13
C LEU A 122 1.76 -0.38 18.00
N LYS A 123 0.72 0.25 18.56
CA LYS A 123 0.89 1.43 19.41
C LYS A 123 1.29 1.09 20.83
N ASN A 124 1.02 -0.10 21.25
CA ASN A 124 1.33 -0.59 22.59
C ASN A 124 2.65 -1.35 22.57
#